data_9db31bac64a5a0abcb31485eb7e7ace7
#
_entry.id   9db31bac64a5a0abcb31485eb7e7ace7
#
_cell.length_a   1.000
_cell.length_b   1.000
_cell.length_c   1.000
_cell.angle_alpha   90.00
_cell.angle_beta   90.00
_cell.angle_gamma   90.00
#
_symmetry.space_group_name_H-M   'P 1'
#
loop_
_entity.id
_entity.type
_entity.pdbx_description
1 polymer ?
#
loop_
_entity_poly.entity_id
_entity_poly.type
_entity_poly.pdbx_seq_one_letter_code
_entity_poly.pdbx_strand_id
1 'polypeptide(L)'
;MLELVNISNAGCDIENLLQNKTEALPKFIQRYGLDGIEFMLCAPWDRAMYPPTYIKGVHLLFWPSWLDFWRGDKAALLAEFGTEENIRAYYGSLDVDDWVESWKENLRQAATCRPQYLVFHVAHNVTSEMYTREFAHTDEEVIEGTIELVNEIADEIPQGVRLLFENLWWPGLTFQKPQLAGALLEGVSHADTGFMLDVGHLMNTNADLTSEEDGARYVKEIYRNLGELGKRIYGVHLHQSLSGSYTKRMMEEHAGEHRSLSWQEAMEYVLQVDRHQPFQTDAARRIVDLIYPDYLVHEFIQRSRTDWEEKLQTQQEALRNTIS
;
A
#
# COMPACT_ATOMS: atom_id res chain seq x y z
N MET A 1 -11.12 16.80 4.55
CA MET A 1 -10.07 15.77 4.74
C MET A 1 -10.37 15.04 6.04
N LEU A 2 -10.43 13.71 6.03
CA LEU A 2 -10.48 12.86 7.22
C LEU A 2 -9.05 12.45 7.58
N GLU A 3 -8.69 12.54 8.87
CA GLU A 3 -7.39 12.12 9.39
C GLU A 3 -7.52 10.74 10.06
N LEU A 4 -6.80 9.76 9.54
CA LEU A 4 -6.93 8.34 9.85
C LEU A 4 -5.58 7.75 10.27
N VAL A 5 -5.61 6.57 10.87
CA VAL A 5 -4.43 5.70 11.04
C VAL A 5 -4.69 4.33 10.45
N ASN A 6 -3.63 3.66 9.99
CA ASN A 6 -3.72 2.26 9.58
C ASN A 6 -3.69 1.34 10.81
N ILE A 7 -4.43 0.26 10.76
CA ILE A 7 -4.39 -0.85 11.73
C ILE A 7 -4.96 -2.12 11.09
N SER A 8 -4.40 -3.26 11.45
CA SER A 8 -4.92 -4.56 11.03
C SER A 8 -5.65 -5.29 12.16
N ASN A 9 -6.40 -6.35 11.81
CA ASN A 9 -6.90 -7.31 12.79
C ASN A 9 -6.00 -8.54 12.92
N ALA A 10 -4.75 -8.45 12.53
CA ALA A 10 -3.76 -9.46 12.84
C ALA A 10 -3.54 -9.56 14.36
N GLY A 11 -3.24 -10.77 14.84
CA GLY A 11 -3.06 -11.01 16.27
C GLY A 11 -2.02 -10.10 16.93
N CYS A 12 -0.94 -9.76 16.20
CA CYS A 12 0.10 -8.84 16.67
C CYS A 12 -0.43 -7.43 16.95
N ASP A 13 -1.30 -6.88 16.10
CA ASP A 13 -1.88 -5.54 16.32
C ASP A 13 -2.90 -5.55 17.46
N ILE A 14 -3.71 -6.59 17.53
CA ILE A 14 -4.67 -6.77 18.65
C ILE A 14 -3.92 -6.82 19.97
N GLU A 15 -2.83 -7.56 20.05
CA GLU A 15 -2.05 -7.73 21.27
C GLU A 15 -1.20 -6.49 21.58
N ASN A 16 -0.38 -6.02 20.63
CA ASN A 16 0.63 -5.00 20.85
C ASN A 16 0.08 -3.57 20.84
N LEU A 17 -0.96 -3.29 20.01
CA LEU A 17 -1.53 -1.96 19.87
C LEU A 17 -2.80 -1.79 20.70
N LEU A 18 -3.71 -2.76 20.65
CA LEU A 18 -4.99 -2.68 21.37
C LEU A 18 -4.96 -3.37 22.73
N GLN A 19 -3.92 -4.14 23.06
CA GLN A 19 -3.76 -4.83 24.33
C GLN A 19 -4.97 -5.73 24.68
N ASN A 20 -5.59 -6.31 23.66
CA ASN A 20 -6.81 -7.14 23.76
C ASN A 20 -7.99 -6.41 24.44
N LYS A 21 -8.09 -5.07 24.30
CA LYS A 21 -9.14 -4.25 24.92
C LYS A 21 -10.01 -3.58 23.87
N THR A 22 -11.29 -3.83 23.89
CA THR A 22 -12.27 -3.26 22.94
C THR A 22 -12.37 -1.74 22.98
N GLU A 23 -12.11 -1.14 24.16
CA GLU A 23 -12.11 0.31 24.32
C GLU A 23 -10.80 0.99 23.90
N ALA A 24 -9.75 0.22 23.56
CA ALA A 24 -8.43 0.79 23.24
C ALA A 24 -8.44 1.63 21.97
N LEU A 25 -9.09 1.15 20.91
CA LEU A 25 -9.21 1.87 19.64
C LEU A 25 -10.04 3.15 19.76
N PRO A 26 -11.27 3.13 20.32
CA PRO A 26 -12.04 4.35 20.53
C PRO A 26 -11.30 5.41 21.36
N LYS A 27 -10.62 5.00 22.43
CA LYS A 27 -9.82 5.91 23.27
C LYS A 27 -8.64 6.51 22.51
N PHE A 28 -8.00 5.72 21.64
CA PHE A 28 -6.89 6.21 20.82
C PHE A 28 -7.37 7.27 19.82
N ILE A 29 -8.41 6.96 19.05
CA ILE A 29 -9.01 7.88 18.10
C ILE A 29 -9.40 9.20 18.78
N GLN A 30 -10.11 9.12 19.89
CA GLN A 30 -10.51 10.31 20.64
C GLN A 30 -9.31 11.12 21.17
N ARG A 31 -8.28 10.43 21.72
CA ARG A 31 -7.09 11.09 22.30
C ARG A 31 -6.32 11.90 21.28
N TYR A 32 -6.18 11.37 20.05
CA TYR A 32 -5.39 11.99 18.99
C TYR A 32 -6.21 12.82 18.01
N GLY A 33 -7.52 12.94 18.25
CA GLY A 33 -8.42 13.75 17.41
C GLY A 33 -8.62 13.22 16.00
N LEU A 34 -8.51 11.89 15.83
CA LEU A 34 -8.65 11.23 14.54
C LEU A 34 -10.13 11.02 14.16
N ASP A 35 -10.41 10.91 12.86
CA ASP A 35 -11.75 10.63 12.34
C ASP A 35 -12.05 9.13 12.25
N GLY A 36 -11.02 8.28 12.29
CA GLY A 36 -11.18 6.83 12.22
C GLY A 36 -9.91 6.09 11.83
N ILE A 37 -10.13 4.95 11.17
CA ILE A 37 -9.07 4.06 10.73
C ILE A 37 -9.21 3.70 9.25
N GLU A 38 -8.09 3.41 8.62
CA GLU A 38 -8.01 2.50 7.49
C GLU A 38 -7.68 1.11 8.03
N PHE A 39 -8.48 0.13 7.65
CA PHE A 39 -8.48 -1.18 8.26
C PHE A 39 -7.97 -2.24 7.30
N MET A 40 -6.86 -2.91 7.65
CA MET A 40 -6.37 -4.08 6.92
C MET A 40 -7.03 -5.34 7.47
N LEU A 41 -7.86 -5.97 6.65
CA LEU A 41 -8.67 -7.12 7.04
C LEU A 41 -7.93 -8.43 6.73
N CYS A 42 -7.20 -8.94 7.73
CA CYS A 42 -6.41 -10.18 7.62
C CYS A 42 -7.12 -11.44 8.09
N ALA A 43 -8.22 -11.30 8.83
CA ALA A 43 -8.98 -12.40 9.46
C ALA A 43 -10.44 -11.98 9.65
N PRO A 44 -11.36 -12.90 10.00
CA PRO A 44 -12.70 -12.53 10.45
C PRO A 44 -12.62 -11.48 11.55
N TRP A 45 -13.34 -10.36 11.40
CA TRP A 45 -13.19 -9.21 12.30
C TRP A 45 -14.21 -9.17 13.42
N ASP A 46 -13.76 -8.73 14.59
CA ASP A 46 -14.60 -8.51 15.76
C ASP A 46 -15.12 -7.07 15.79
N ARG A 47 -16.44 -6.90 15.66
CA ARG A 47 -17.11 -5.58 15.69
C ARG A 47 -17.01 -4.88 17.04
N ALA A 48 -16.76 -5.60 18.12
CA ALA A 48 -16.53 -4.98 19.42
C ALA A 48 -15.14 -4.37 19.51
N MET A 49 -14.13 -5.05 18.92
CA MET A 49 -12.75 -4.56 18.86
C MET A 49 -12.60 -3.42 17.86
N TYR A 50 -13.25 -3.52 16.69
CA TYR A 50 -13.20 -2.56 15.60
C TYR A 50 -14.62 -2.09 15.23
N PRO A 51 -15.19 -1.12 15.97
CA PRO A 51 -16.55 -0.65 15.70
C PRO A 51 -16.66 -0.05 14.29
N PRO A 52 -17.68 -0.42 13.49
CA PRO A 52 -17.81 0.03 12.09
C PRO A 52 -17.80 1.56 11.91
N THR A 53 -18.21 2.30 12.92
CA THR A 53 -18.25 3.77 12.89
C THR A 53 -16.87 4.41 12.72
N TYR A 54 -15.80 3.71 13.11
CA TYR A 54 -14.44 4.18 12.97
C TYR A 54 -13.77 3.73 11.67
N ILE A 55 -14.27 2.69 10.99
CA ILE A 55 -13.70 2.20 9.75
C ILE A 55 -14.13 3.14 8.61
N LYS A 56 -13.18 3.86 8.02
CA LYS A 56 -13.42 4.76 6.89
C LYS A 56 -12.96 4.16 5.57
N GLY A 57 -11.82 3.50 5.58
CA GLY A 57 -11.27 2.76 4.46
C GLY A 57 -10.97 1.32 4.83
N VAL A 58 -10.89 0.45 3.84
CA VAL A 58 -10.38 -0.91 3.99
C VAL A 58 -9.27 -1.12 2.98
N HIS A 59 -8.11 -1.53 3.50
CA HIS A 59 -6.99 -1.96 2.70
C HIS A 59 -7.20 -3.44 2.32
N LEU A 60 -7.23 -3.73 1.03
CA LEU A 60 -7.41 -5.09 0.50
C LEU A 60 -6.14 -5.91 0.66
N LEU A 61 -6.28 -7.22 0.62
CA LEU A 61 -5.14 -8.14 0.58
C LEU A 61 -4.29 -7.88 -0.68
N PHE A 62 -3.02 -8.21 -0.59
CA PHE A 62 -2.08 -8.03 -1.69
C PHE A 62 -1.20 -9.27 -1.85
N TRP A 63 -1.03 -9.71 -3.10
CA TRP A 63 -0.09 -10.73 -3.52
C TRP A 63 0.99 -10.08 -4.39
N PRO A 64 2.22 -9.84 -3.87
CA PRO A 64 3.29 -9.22 -4.67
C PRO A 64 3.58 -9.95 -5.99
N SER A 65 3.69 -11.28 -5.94
CA SER A 65 3.96 -12.12 -7.12
C SER A 65 2.64 -12.69 -7.67
N TRP A 66 1.91 -11.94 -8.47
CA TRP A 66 0.57 -12.38 -8.91
C TRP A 66 0.39 -12.47 -10.43
N LEU A 67 1.12 -11.68 -11.23
CA LEU A 67 0.87 -11.54 -12.67
C LEU A 67 1.14 -12.85 -13.43
N ASP A 68 2.22 -13.57 -13.08
CA ASP A 68 2.53 -14.87 -13.68
C ASP A 68 1.47 -15.92 -13.36
N PHE A 69 0.89 -15.86 -12.15
CA PHE A 69 -0.22 -16.75 -11.79
C PHE A 69 -1.48 -16.40 -12.58
N TRP A 70 -1.83 -15.13 -12.69
CA TRP A 70 -2.93 -14.63 -13.49
C TRP A 70 -2.81 -15.05 -14.96
N ARG A 71 -1.61 -14.96 -15.54
CA ARG A 71 -1.32 -15.36 -16.93
C ARG A 71 -1.11 -16.84 -17.12
N GLY A 72 -1.04 -17.64 -16.06
CA GLY A 72 -0.81 -19.08 -16.12
C GLY A 72 0.60 -19.46 -16.58
N ASP A 73 1.61 -18.61 -16.32
CA ASP A 73 3.02 -18.92 -16.65
C ASP A 73 3.62 -19.88 -15.60
N LYS A 74 3.46 -21.17 -15.88
CA LYS A 74 3.96 -22.24 -15.00
C LYS A 74 5.48 -22.24 -14.87
N ALA A 75 6.21 -21.77 -15.90
CA ALA A 75 7.67 -21.77 -15.87
C ALA A 75 8.17 -20.67 -14.90
N ALA A 76 7.62 -19.46 -14.99
CA ALA A 76 7.91 -18.37 -14.06
C ALA A 76 7.52 -18.74 -12.62
N LEU A 77 6.34 -19.32 -12.42
CA LEU A 77 5.87 -19.77 -11.09
C LEU A 77 6.79 -20.84 -10.47
N LEU A 78 7.23 -21.82 -11.25
CA LEU A 78 8.16 -22.83 -10.74
C LEU A 78 9.56 -22.26 -10.48
N ALA A 79 9.99 -21.26 -11.24
CA ALA A 79 11.26 -20.57 -10.99
C ALA A 79 11.20 -19.78 -9.66
N GLU A 80 10.08 -19.13 -9.34
CA GLU A 80 9.92 -18.37 -8.10
C GLU A 80 9.67 -19.27 -6.89
N PHE A 81 8.73 -20.21 -6.97
CA PHE A 81 8.25 -20.98 -5.82
C PHE A 81 8.90 -22.37 -5.70
N GLY A 82 9.55 -22.85 -6.72
CA GLY A 82 10.25 -24.14 -6.77
C GLY A 82 9.34 -25.35 -6.96
N THR A 83 8.15 -25.39 -6.35
CA THR A 83 7.22 -26.53 -6.41
C THR A 83 5.76 -26.09 -6.52
N GLU A 84 4.90 -26.95 -7.09
CA GLU A 84 3.45 -26.72 -7.12
C GLU A 84 2.84 -26.66 -5.72
N GLU A 85 3.43 -27.33 -4.74
CA GLU A 85 2.98 -27.27 -3.35
C GLU A 85 3.17 -25.87 -2.76
N ASN A 86 4.31 -25.24 -3.02
CA ASN A 86 4.60 -23.85 -2.60
C ASN A 86 3.70 -22.86 -3.31
N ILE A 87 3.46 -23.03 -4.62
CA ILE A 87 2.52 -22.21 -5.40
C ILE A 87 1.12 -22.30 -4.75
N ARG A 88 0.64 -23.52 -4.49
CA ARG A 88 -0.65 -23.72 -3.81
C ARG A 88 -0.68 -23.11 -2.40
N ALA A 89 0.40 -23.21 -1.64
CA ALA A 89 0.47 -22.60 -0.31
C ALA A 89 0.39 -21.07 -0.36
N TYR A 90 0.96 -20.44 -1.39
CA TYR A 90 0.97 -19.00 -1.56
C TYR A 90 -0.36 -18.44 -2.05
N TYR A 91 -0.99 -19.05 -3.08
CA TYR A 91 -2.26 -18.56 -3.65
C TYR A 91 -3.51 -19.22 -3.05
N GLY A 92 -3.35 -20.27 -2.27
CA GLY A 92 -4.47 -21.09 -1.77
C GLY A 92 -4.94 -22.18 -2.75
N SER A 93 -4.62 -22.06 -4.04
CA SER A 93 -4.96 -22.98 -5.12
C SER A 93 -3.90 -22.97 -6.21
N LEU A 94 -3.99 -23.95 -7.15
CA LEU A 94 -3.29 -23.90 -8.44
C LEU A 94 -4.20 -23.40 -9.57
N ASP A 95 -5.45 -23.15 -9.28
CA ASP A 95 -6.47 -22.65 -10.20
C ASP A 95 -6.64 -21.14 -10.02
N VAL A 96 -6.57 -20.40 -11.13
CA VAL A 96 -6.74 -18.94 -11.13
C VAL A 96 -8.15 -18.53 -10.71
N ASP A 97 -9.18 -19.31 -11.09
CA ASP A 97 -10.56 -19.02 -10.73
C ASP A 97 -10.78 -19.10 -9.21
N ASP A 98 -10.14 -20.07 -8.53
CA ASP A 98 -10.19 -20.18 -7.06
C ASP A 98 -9.49 -18.96 -6.38
N TRP A 99 -8.40 -18.48 -6.97
CA TRP A 99 -7.70 -17.31 -6.47
C TRP A 99 -8.51 -16.02 -6.69
N VAL A 100 -9.16 -15.88 -7.84
CA VAL A 100 -10.12 -14.79 -8.11
C VAL A 100 -11.27 -14.83 -7.10
N GLU A 101 -11.77 -16.00 -6.77
CA GLU A 101 -12.81 -16.15 -5.72
C GLU A 101 -12.30 -15.70 -4.33
N SER A 102 -11.01 -15.88 -4.03
CA SER A 102 -10.40 -15.35 -2.81
C SER A 102 -10.41 -13.81 -2.77
N TRP A 103 -10.18 -13.14 -3.91
CA TRP A 103 -10.34 -11.70 -4.06
C TRP A 103 -11.79 -11.26 -3.84
N LYS A 104 -12.74 -11.96 -4.48
CA LYS A 104 -14.18 -11.70 -4.33
C LYS A 104 -14.62 -11.85 -2.87
N GLU A 105 -14.13 -12.87 -2.18
CA GLU A 105 -14.42 -13.06 -0.75
C GLU A 105 -13.82 -11.93 0.12
N ASN A 106 -12.60 -11.50 -0.17
CA ASN A 106 -12.00 -10.35 0.54
C ASN A 106 -12.83 -9.08 0.34
N LEU A 107 -13.33 -8.81 -0.87
CA LEU A 107 -14.23 -7.70 -1.17
C LEU A 107 -15.56 -7.82 -0.42
N ARG A 108 -16.19 -9.00 -0.39
CA ARG A 108 -17.42 -9.25 0.37
C ARG A 108 -17.23 -8.99 1.86
N GLN A 109 -16.11 -9.45 2.41
CA GLN A 109 -15.78 -9.19 3.82
C GLN A 109 -15.54 -7.69 4.06
N ALA A 110 -14.78 -7.02 3.20
CA ALA A 110 -14.57 -5.57 3.27
C ALA A 110 -15.89 -4.80 3.22
N ALA A 111 -16.83 -5.21 2.37
CA ALA A 111 -18.16 -4.61 2.27
C ALA A 111 -18.94 -4.63 3.60
N THR A 112 -18.74 -5.66 4.44
CA THR A 112 -19.38 -5.75 5.76
C THR A 112 -18.93 -4.64 6.72
N CYS A 113 -17.76 -4.05 6.49
CA CYS A 113 -17.22 -2.91 7.23
C CYS A 113 -17.91 -1.59 6.87
N ARG A 114 -18.61 -1.53 5.73
CA ARG A 114 -19.25 -0.32 5.15
C ARG A 114 -18.25 0.83 4.97
N PRO A 115 -17.12 0.59 4.32
CA PRO A 115 -16.10 1.62 4.12
C PRO A 115 -16.57 2.69 3.13
N GLN A 116 -15.91 3.84 3.13
CA GLN A 116 -16.08 4.88 2.12
C GLN A 116 -15.21 4.59 0.88
N TYR A 117 -14.07 3.90 1.09
CA TYR A 117 -13.16 3.52 0.04
C TYR A 117 -12.47 2.19 0.33
N LEU A 118 -11.95 1.59 -0.73
CA LEU A 118 -11.07 0.41 -0.70
C LEU A 118 -9.73 0.79 -1.29
N VAL A 119 -8.64 0.23 -0.78
CA VAL A 119 -7.30 0.40 -1.34
C VAL A 119 -6.84 -0.87 -2.01
N PHE A 120 -6.36 -0.76 -3.25
CA PHE A 120 -5.84 -1.84 -4.07
C PHE A 120 -4.42 -1.52 -4.54
N HIS A 121 -3.44 -2.32 -4.15
CA HIS A 121 -2.06 -2.20 -4.62
C HIS A 121 -1.92 -2.55 -6.11
N VAL A 122 -1.23 -1.71 -6.85
CA VAL A 122 -0.98 -1.91 -8.28
C VAL A 122 0.50 -2.09 -8.53
N ALA A 123 0.99 -3.28 -8.27
CA ALA A 123 2.38 -3.65 -8.50
C ALA A 123 2.53 -5.17 -8.67
N HIS A 124 3.63 -5.57 -9.30
CA HIS A 124 4.08 -6.95 -9.37
C HIS A 124 5.57 -7.04 -9.12
N ASN A 125 6.00 -8.08 -8.40
CA ASN A 125 7.40 -8.36 -8.17
C ASN A 125 7.59 -9.82 -7.76
N VAL A 126 8.70 -10.43 -8.16
CA VAL A 126 9.17 -11.73 -7.67
C VAL A 126 10.41 -11.55 -6.80
N THR A 127 10.63 -12.49 -5.89
CA THR A 127 11.68 -12.31 -4.87
C THR A 127 13.09 -12.26 -5.46
N SER A 128 13.34 -12.92 -6.60
CA SER A 128 14.62 -12.90 -7.31
C SER A 128 15.01 -11.53 -7.90
N GLU A 129 14.06 -10.59 -8.01
CA GLU A 129 14.27 -9.25 -8.56
C GLU A 129 14.48 -8.18 -7.49
N MET A 130 14.19 -8.50 -6.23
CA MET A 130 14.13 -7.51 -5.15
C MET A 130 15.46 -6.78 -4.93
N TYR A 131 16.59 -7.49 -4.92
CA TYR A 131 17.88 -6.88 -4.67
C TYR A 131 18.42 -6.12 -5.87
N THR A 132 18.25 -6.67 -7.08
CA THR A 132 18.83 -6.11 -8.32
C THR A 132 17.95 -5.02 -8.92
N ARG A 133 16.63 -5.08 -8.69
CA ARG A 133 15.62 -4.28 -9.38
C ARG A 133 15.66 -4.45 -10.91
N GLU A 134 16.13 -5.61 -11.37
CA GLU A 134 16.07 -6.03 -12.77
C GLU A 134 14.77 -6.79 -13.00
N PHE A 135 13.70 -6.04 -13.31
CA PHE A 135 12.35 -6.58 -13.40
C PHE A 135 12.08 -7.22 -14.76
N ALA A 136 11.50 -8.41 -14.78
CA ALA A 136 11.10 -9.12 -15.99
C ALA A 136 9.83 -8.51 -16.60
N HIS A 137 8.92 -8.03 -15.78
CA HIS A 137 7.69 -7.37 -16.22
C HIS A 137 7.83 -5.85 -16.28
N THR A 138 7.11 -5.23 -17.21
CA THR A 138 7.03 -3.78 -17.39
C THR A 138 5.85 -3.20 -16.60
N ASP A 139 5.88 -1.87 -16.34
CA ASP A 139 4.73 -1.17 -15.76
C ASP A 139 3.46 -1.37 -16.58
N GLU A 140 3.61 -1.34 -17.93
CA GLU A 140 2.53 -1.53 -18.89
C GLU A 140 1.83 -2.88 -18.72
N GLU A 141 2.59 -3.96 -18.60
CA GLU A 141 2.08 -5.33 -18.43
C GLU A 141 1.36 -5.50 -17.10
N VAL A 142 1.88 -4.90 -16.02
CA VAL A 142 1.25 -4.94 -14.71
C VAL A 142 -0.05 -4.12 -14.67
N ILE A 143 -0.08 -2.95 -15.31
CA ILE A 143 -1.29 -2.13 -15.44
C ILE A 143 -2.37 -2.86 -16.23
N GLU A 144 -2.01 -3.49 -17.38
CA GLU A 144 -2.94 -4.27 -18.20
C GLU A 144 -3.54 -5.43 -17.39
N GLY A 145 -2.71 -6.24 -16.75
CA GLY A 145 -3.18 -7.34 -15.91
C GLY A 145 -4.01 -6.87 -14.72
N THR A 146 -3.68 -5.71 -14.13
CA THR A 146 -4.49 -5.10 -13.06
C THR A 146 -5.87 -4.72 -13.55
N ILE A 147 -5.99 -4.11 -14.74
CA ILE A 147 -7.29 -3.77 -15.35
C ILE A 147 -8.13 -5.03 -15.55
N GLU A 148 -7.52 -6.09 -16.09
CA GLU A 148 -8.19 -7.37 -16.31
C GLU A 148 -8.70 -7.97 -14.98
N LEU A 149 -7.83 -8.10 -13.98
CA LEU A 149 -8.17 -8.66 -12.66
C LEU A 149 -9.25 -7.84 -11.96
N VAL A 150 -9.11 -6.51 -11.93
CA VAL A 150 -10.07 -5.64 -11.24
C VAL A 150 -11.44 -5.70 -11.94
N ASN A 151 -11.48 -5.79 -13.27
CA ASN A 151 -12.75 -5.93 -13.99
C ASN A 151 -13.43 -7.29 -13.73
N GLU A 152 -12.65 -8.35 -13.46
CA GLU A 152 -13.20 -9.68 -13.10
C GLU A 152 -13.84 -9.69 -11.69
N ILE A 153 -13.38 -8.82 -10.79
CA ILE A 153 -13.86 -8.75 -9.40
C ILE A 153 -14.76 -7.53 -9.12
N ALA A 154 -14.93 -6.63 -10.09
CA ALA A 154 -15.58 -5.32 -9.90
C ALA A 154 -17.04 -5.41 -9.40
N ASP A 155 -17.76 -6.47 -9.76
CA ASP A 155 -19.16 -6.68 -9.35
C ASP A 155 -19.32 -6.86 -7.83
N GLU A 156 -18.25 -7.24 -7.12
CA GLU A 156 -18.25 -7.39 -5.66
C GLU A 156 -17.94 -6.06 -4.93
N ILE A 157 -17.54 -5.01 -5.65
CA ILE A 157 -17.28 -3.70 -5.04
C ILE A 157 -18.65 -3.03 -4.78
N PRO A 158 -18.96 -2.69 -3.52
CA PRO A 158 -20.27 -2.10 -3.22
C PRO A 158 -20.48 -0.77 -3.95
N GLN A 159 -21.70 -0.55 -4.42
CA GLN A 159 -22.07 0.70 -5.06
C GLN A 159 -21.85 1.90 -4.11
N GLY A 160 -21.18 2.94 -4.61
CA GLY A 160 -20.88 4.15 -3.84
C GLY A 160 -19.65 4.03 -2.95
N VAL A 161 -18.91 2.92 -3.02
CA VAL A 161 -17.59 2.77 -2.40
C VAL A 161 -16.53 3.07 -3.45
N ARG A 162 -15.60 3.96 -3.13
CA ARG A 162 -14.51 4.34 -4.03
C ARG A 162 -13.40 3.30 -4.02
N LEU A 163 -12.90 2.91 -5.21
CA LEU A 163 -11.71 2.09 -5.34
C LEU A 163 -10.50 2.99 -5.57
N LEU A 164 -9.54 2.97 -4.66
CA LEU A 164 -8.31 3.73 -4.73
C LEU A 164 -7.14 2.82 -5.08
N PHE A 165 -6.49 3.11 -6.19
CA PHE A 165 -5.30 2.41 -6.65
C PHE A 165 -4.07 3.01 -5.98
N GLU A 166 -3.29 2.16 -5.32
CA GLU A 166 -2.10 2.56 -4.60
C GLU A 166 -0.83 2.24 -5.39
N ASN A 167 0.10 3.18 -5.38
CA ASN A 167 1.42 3.06 -6.00
C ASN A 167 2.40 2.29 -5.12
N LEU A 168 3.30 1.55 -5.77
CA LEU A 168 4.49 0.97 -5.15
C LEU A 168 5.75 1.36 -5.95
N TRP A 169 6.92 0.89 -5.48
CA TRP A 169 8.21 1.09 -6.16
C TRP A 169 8.61 -0.07 -7.09
N TRP A 170 7.75 -1.06 -7.22
CA TRP A 170 7.86 -2.17 -8.17
C TRP A 170 7.10 -1.86 -9.47
N PRO A 171 7.31 -2.62 -10.55
CA PRO A 171 6.56 -2.42 -11.78
C PRO A 171 5.05 -2.37 -11.57
N GLY A 172 4.39 -1.42 -12.22
CA GLY A 172 2.97 -1.13 -12.10
C GLY A 172 2.67 0.36 -11.98
N LEU A 173 1.92 0.76 -10.96
CA LEU A 173 1.59 2.16 -10.71
C LEU A 173 2.70 2.85 -9.91
N THR A 174 3.69 3.41 -10.59
CA THR A 174 4.78 4.17 -9.96
C THR A 174 4.56 5.68 -9.98
N PHE A 175 3.54 6.15 -10.69
CA PHE A 175 3.27 7.56 -11.04
C PHE A 175 4.35 8.24 -11.89
N GLN A 176 5.44 7.57 -12.23
CA GLN A 176 6.48 8.13 -13.09
C GLN A 176 6.03 8.28 -14.55
N LYS A 177 5.03 7.48 -14.97
CA LYS A 177 4.42 7.47 -16.30
C LYS A 177 2.93 7.88 -16.20
N PRO A 178 2.58 9.16 -16.27
CA PRO A 178 1.19 9.64 -16.12
C PRO A 178 0.19 8.95 -17.05
N GLN A 179 0.62 8.57 -18.27
CA GLN A 179 -0.22 7.88 -19.24
C GLN A 179 -0.73 6.52 -18.72
N LEU A 180 0.07 5.81 -17.91
CA LEU A 180 -0.33 4.52 -17.35
C LEU A 180 -1.34 4.70 -16.22
N ALA A 181 -1.18 5.74 -15.39
CA ALA A 181 -2.19 6.11 -14.39
C ALA A 181 -3.54 6.45 -15.06
N GLY A 182 -3.50 7.17 -16.19
CA GLY A 182 -4.69 7.45 -17.00
C GLY A 182 -5.33 6.17 -17.56
N ALA A 183 -4.52 5.31 -18.19
CA ALA A 183 -4.99 4.05 -18.76
C ALA A 183 -5.63 3.12 -17.71
N LEU A 184 -5.08 3.07 -16.50
CA LEU A 184 -5.66 2.30 -15.38
C LEU A 184 -7.08 2.78 -15.04
N LEU A 185 -7.27 4.09 -14.84
CA LEU A 185 -8.61 4.64 -14.52
C LEU A 185 -9.60 4.49 -15.66
N GLU A 186 -9.16 4.59 -16.91
CA GLU A 186 -9.99 4.44 -18.09
C GLU A 186 -10.36 2.98 -18.38
N GLY A 187 -9.47 2.04 -18.06
CA GLY A 187 -9.66 0.62 -18.34
C GLY A 187 -10.52 -0.13 -17.33
N VAL A 188 -10.66 0.42 -16.10
CA VAL A 188 -11.45 -0.22 -15.03
C VAL A 188 -12.92 0.14 -15.14
N SER A 189 -13.79 -0.88 -15.07
CA SER A 189 -15.24 -0.75 -15.23
C SER A 189 -15.96 -0.14 -14.01
N HIS A 190 -15.36 -0.17 -12.80
CA HIS A 190 -15.93 0.47 -11.62
C HIS A 190 -15.89 1.99 -11.76
N ALA A 191 -17.04 2.65 -11.58
CA ALA A 191 -17.18 4.06 -11.94
C ALA A 191 -16.48 5.04 -10.98
N ASP A 192 -16.45 4.74 -9.66
CA ASP A 192 -15.84 5.61 -8.64
C ASP A 192 -14.44 5.12 -8.30
N THR A 193 -13.48 5.50 -9.14
CA THR A 193 -12.05 5.15 -8.99
C THR A 193 -11.21 6.38 -8.73
N GLY A 194 -10.02 6.18 -8.19
CA GLY A 194 -9.01 7.22 -7.99
C GLY A 194 -7.72 6.64 -7.48
N PHE A 195 -6.90 7.46 -6.84
CA PHE A 195 -5.60 7.05 -6.35
C PHE A 195 -5.49 7.24 -4.84
N MET A 196 -4.84 6.28 -4.20
CA MET A 196 -4.16 6.42 -2.93
C MET A 196 -2.69 6.69 -3.25
N LEU A 197 -2.20 7.88 -2.93
CA LEU A 197 -0.77 8.17 -3.06
C LEU A 197 -0.07 7.73 -1.78
N ASP A 198 0.69 6.65 -1.84
CA ASP A 198 1.65 6.33 -0.81
C ASP A 198 2.94 7.11 -1.06
N VAL A 199 3.26 8.01 -0.10
CA VAL A 199 4.39 8.92 -0.19
C VAL A 199 5.72 8.19 0.00
N GLY A 200 5.79 7.23 0.92
CA GLY A 200 6.99 6.43 1.15
C GLY A 200 7.30 5.51 -0.02
N HIS A 201 6.27 4.86 -0.58
CA HIS A 201 6.41 4.06 -1.79
C HIS A 201 6.89 4.90 -2.98
N LEU A 202 6.32 6.10 -3.15
CA LEU A 202 6.80 7.01 -4.19
C LEU A 202 8.27 7.40 -3.96
N MET A 203 8.68 7.70 -2.72
CA MET A 203 10.07 7.99 -2.38
C MET A 203 11.00 6.83 -2.72
N ASN A 204 10.56 5.58 -2.56
CA ASN A 204 11.33 4.37 -2.88
C ASN A 204 11.56 4.16 -4.39
N THR A 205 10.86 4.89 -5.28
CA THR A 205 11.15 4.90 -6.72
C THR A 205 12.39 5.72 -7.08
N ASN A 206 12.89 6.55 -6.14
CA ASN A 206 14.06 7.41 -6.36
C ASN A 206 15.11 7.22 -5.25
N ALA A 207 16.13 6.41 -5.53
CA ALA A 207 17.20 6.10 -4.59
C ALA A 207 18.18 7.26 -4.30
N ASP A 208 18.01 8.43 -4.95
CA ASP A 208 18.85 9.61 -4.71
C ASP A 208 18.33 10.53 -3.60
N LEU A 209 17.13 10.26 -3.07
CA LEU A 209 16.55 11.05 -2.00
C LEU A 209 17.32 10.82 -0.68
N THR A 210 17.73 11.93 -0.04
CA THR A 210 18.54 11.90 1.19
C THR A 210 17.89 12.62 2.37
N SER A 211 16.82 13.36 2.13
CA SER A 211 16.12 14.14 3.14
C SER A 211 14.61 14.20 2.88
N GLU A 212 13.83 14.56 3.90
CA GLU A 212 12.39 14.81 3.76
C GLU A 212 12.12 15.96 2.77
N GLU A 213 13.01 16.95 2.70
CA GLU A 213 12.95 18.04 1.74
C GLU A 213 13.08 17.55 0.29
N ASP A 214 14.01 16.60 0.03
CA ASP A 214 14.15 15.98 -1.27
C ASP A 214 12.87 15.20 -1.61
N GLY A 215 12.33 14.45 -0.64
CA GLY A 215 11.08 13.71 -0.78
C GLY A 215 9.91 14.61 -1.14
N ALA A 216 9.68 15.70 -0.39
CA ALA A 216 8.60 16.65 -0.68
C ALA A 216 8.75 17.31 -2.06
N ARG A 217 9.97 17.62 -2.48
CA ARG A 217 10.26 18.16 -3.81
C ARG A 217 9.95 17.15 -4.90
N TYR A 218 10.31 15.90 -4.69
CA TYR A 218 10.02 14.79 -5.62
C TYR A 218 8.51 14.54 -5.75
N VAL A 219 7.78 14.45 -4.63
CA VAL A 219 6.31 14.36 -4.64
C VAL A 219 5.69 15.51 -5.44
N LYS A 220 6.17 16.74 -5.24
CA LYS A 220 5.68 17.90 -5.98
C LYS A 220 5.96 17.83 -7.47
N GLU A 221 7.10 17.30 -7.88
CA GLU A 221 7.43 17.07 -9.28
C GLU A 221 6.50 16.06 -9.92
N ILE A 222 6.33 14.88 -9.30
CA ILE A 222 5.44 13.83 -9.78
C ILE A 222 3.98 14.33 -9.85
N TYR A 223 3.48 14.99 -8.79
CA TYR A 223 2.13 15.56 -8.77
C TYR A 223 1.90 16.54 -9.94
N ARG A 224 2.88 17.39 -10.24
CA ARG A 224 2.80 18.32 -11.37
C ARG A 224 2.78 17.60 -12.71
N ASN A 225 3.59 16.55 -12.86
CA ASN A 225 3.65 15.74 -14.09
C ASN A 225 2.33 14.98 -14.33
N LEU A 226 1.61 14.60 -13.28
CA LEU A 226 0.29 13.99 -13.39
C LEU A 226 -0.77 14.97 -13.96
N GLY A 227 -0.59 16.29 -13.83
CA GLY A 227 -1.53 17.28 -14.34
C GLY A 227 -2.93 17.09 -13.76
N GLU A 228 -3.95 16.94 -14.61
CA GLU A 228 -5.34 16.73 -14.19
C GLU A 228 -5.56 15.40 -13.45
N LEU A 229 -4.74 14.38 -13.72
CA LEU A 229 -4.81 13.11 -12.99
C LEU A 229 -4.42 13.28 -11.51
N GLY A 230 -3.60 14.26 -11.16
CA GLY A 230 -3.28 14.58 -9.78
C GLY A 230 -4.53 14.90 -8.93
N LYS A 231 -5.59 15.45 -9.55
CA LYS A 231 -6.88 15.71 -8.87
C LYS A 231 -7.69 14.44 -8.56
N ARG A 232 -7.24 13.29 -9.07
CA ARG A 232 -7.82 11.97 -8.77
C ARG A 232 -7.12 11.28 -7.59
N ILE A 233 -6.11 11.92 -6.96
CA ILE A 233 -5.53 11.49 -5.71
C ILE A 233 -6.47 11.91 -4.58
N TYR A 234 -7.29 10.97 -4.11
CA TYR A 234 -8.27 11.20 -3.05
C TYR A 234 -7.75 10.81 -1.67
N GLY A 235 -6.76 9.92 -1.61
CA GLY A 235 -6.13 9.49 -0.38
C GLY A 235 -4.61 9.65 -0.41
N VAL A 236 -4.04 9.85 0.76
CA VAL A 236 -2.59 9.87 0.97
C VAL A 236 -2.24 8.96 2.14
N HIS A 237 -1.40 7.96 1.90
CA HIS A 237 -0.64 7.26 2.93
C HIS A 237 0.59 8.09 3.26
N LEU A 238 0.59 8.66 4.46
CA LEU A 238 1.63 9.61 4.86
C LEU A 238 2.64 8.93 5.79
N HIS A 239 3.78 8.65 5.25
CA HIS A 239 5.01 8.24 5.93
C HIS A 239 6.19 8.57 5.02
N GLN A 240 7.40 8.44 5.53
CA GLN A 240 8.60 8.64 4.73
C GLN A 240 9.48 7.38 4.74
N SER A 241 10.14 7.11 3.60
CA SER A 241 11.08 6.03 3.41
C SER A 241 12.35 6.58 2.72
N LEU A 242 13.37 6.94 3.51
CA LEU A 242 14.68 7.39 3.01
C LEU A 242 15.64 6.20 2.99
N SER A 243 15.43 5.27 2.07
CA SER A 243 16.15 4.00 1.97
C SER A 243 17.17 3.91 0.83
N GLY A 244 17.36 5.01 0.06
CA GLY A 244 18.12 4.99 -1.18
C GLY A 244 19.56 4.47 -1.05
N SER A 245 20.26 4.77 0.04
CA SER A 245 21.61 4.25 0.28
C SER A 245 21.63 2.73 0.50
N TYR A 246 20.63 2.19 1.18
CA TYR A 246 20.45 0.75 1.36
C TYR A 246 20.13 0.08 0.02
N THR A 247 19.19 0.64 -0.73
CA THR A 247 18.77 0.13 -2.04
C THR A 247 19.94 0.06 -3.02
N LYS A 248 20.73 1.14 -3.16
CA LYS A 248 21.91 1.17 -4.03
C LYS A 248 22.94 0.13 -3.64
N ARG A 249 23.21 -0.02 -2.34
CA ARG A 249 24.13 -1.04 -1.85
C ARG A 249 23.67 -2.45 -2.22
N MET A 250 22.36 -2.78 -2.03
CA MET A 250 21.84 -4.09 -2.41
C MET A 250 21.99 -4.35 -3.91
N MET A 251 21.67 -3.36 -4.74
CA MET A 251 21.85 -3.47 -6.19
C MET A 251 23.31 -3.70 -6.58
N GLU A 252 24.26 -3.04 -5.92
CA GLU A 252 25.70 -3.20 -6.19
C GLU A 252 26.23 -4.56 -5.70
N GLU A 253 25.87 -4.97 -4.48
CA GLU A 253 26.35 -6.22 -3.86
C GLU A 253 25.78 -7.47 -4.56
N HIS A 254 24.57 -7.39 -5.14
CA HIS A 254 23.88 -8.50 -5.76
C HIS A 254 23.72 -8.35 -7.29
N ALA A 255 24.55 -7.49 -7.92
CA ALA A 255 24.46 -7.27 -9.37
C ALA A 255 24.60 -8.59 -10.17
N GLY A 256 23.59 -8.89 -11.01
CA GLY A 256 23.54 -10.11 -11.82
C GLY A 256 23.15 -11.39 -11.04
N GLU A 257 22.72 -11.29 -9.78
CA GLU A 257 22.14 -12.40 -9.06
C GLU A 257 20.64 -12.53 -9.36
N HIS A 258 20.20 -13.73 -9.71
CA HIS A 258 18.79 -14.04 -10.05
C HIS A 258 18.30 -15.23 -9.21
N ARG A 259 18.55 -15.22 -7.91
CA ARG A 259 18.04 -16.26 -7.02
C ARG A 259 16.77 -15.79 -6.29
N SER A 260 15.78 -16.65 -6.18
CA SER A 260 14.64 -16.40 -5.31
C SER A 260 15.10 -16.30 -3.85
N LEU A 261 14.58 -15.31 -3.13
CA LEU A 261 14.83 -15.12 -1.71
C LEU A 261 13.88 -16.00 -0.90
N SER A 262 14.34 -16.42 0.27
CA SER A 262 13.41 -16.94 1.27
C SER A 262 12.44 -15.86 1.72
N TRP A 263 11.29 -16.26 2.26
CA TRP A 263 10.31 -15.31 2.83
C TRP A 263 10.95 -14.37 3.87
N GLN A 264 11.84 -14.89 4.70
CA GLN A 264 12.52 -14.07 5.72
C GLN A 264 13.42 -13.02 5.07
N GLU A 265 14.26 -13.40 4.10
CA GLU A 265 15.14 -12.46 3.38
C GLU A 265 14.34 -11.38 2.66
N ALA A 266 13.26 -11.78 1.97
CA ALA A 266 12.37 -10.86 1.27
C ALA A 266 11.73 -9.84 2.23
N MET A 267 11.21 -10.30 3.37
CA MET A 267 10.62 -9.42 4.40
C MET A 267 11.67 -8.51 5.04
N GLU A 268 12.86 -9.02 5.35
CA GLU A 268 13.95 -8.20 5.87
C GLU A 268 14.34 -7.09 4.88
N TYR A 269 14.40 -7.40 3.59
CA TYR A 269 14.66 -6.42 2.53
C TYR A 269 13.56 -5.36 2.46
N VAL A 270 12.29 -5.79 2.37
CA VAL A 270 11.15 -4.87 2.28
C VAL A 270 11.12 -3.91 3.47
N LEU A 271 11.30 -4.40 4.69
CA LEU A 271 11.32 -3.57 5.91
C LEU A 271 12.51 -2.58 5.98
N GLN A 272 13.59 -2.81 5.21
CA GLN A 272 14.70 -1.85 5.10
C GLN A 272 14.47 -0.81 4.00
N VAL A 273 13.74 -1.17 2.95
CA VAL A 273 13.38 -0.26 1.86
C VAL A 273 12.18 0.58 2.24
N ASP A 274 11.12 -0.07 2.69
CA ASP A 274 9.86 0.56 3.06
C ASP A 274 9.77 0.74 4.58
N ARG A 275 10.30 1.87 5.03
CA ARG A 275 10.60 2.08 6.45
C ARG A 275 9.42 2.59 7.27
N HIS A 276 8.38 3.09 6.65
CA HIS A 276 7.18 3.64 7.30
C HIS A 276 7.49 4.53 8.51
N GLN A 277 8.43 5.46 8.34
CA GLN A 277 8.82 6.39 9.40
C GLN A 277 7.96 7.66 9.37
N PRO A 278 7.68 8.29 10.52
CA PRO A 278 6.96 9.55 10.52
C PRO A 278 7.83 10.65 9.90
N PHE A 279 7.19 11.59 9.22
CA PHE A 279 7.81 12.86 8.91
C PHE A 279 8.07 13.67 10.19
N GLN A 280 9.19 14.38 10.24
CA GLN A 280 9.61 15.20 11.38
C GLN A 280 9.63 16.70 11.06
N THR A 281 9.54 17.06 9.77
CA THR A 281 9.63 18.42 9.28
C THR A 281 8.30 18.87 8.65
N ASP A 282 8.19 20.16 8.30
CA ASP A 282 7.05 20.71 7.57
C ASP A 282 6.87 20.14 6.15
N ALA A 283 7.79 19.30 5.70
CA ALA A 283 7.66 18.55 4.45
C ALA A 283 6.31 17.79 4.38
N ALA A 284 5.90 17.17 5.49
CA ALA A 284 4.59 16.52 5.63
C ALA A 284 3.43 17.45 5.26
N ARG A 285 3.39 18.64 5.90
CA ARG A 285 2.34 19.64 5.65
C ARG A 285 2.34 20.11 4.21
N ARG A 286 3.53 20.40 3.65
CA ARG A 286 3.63 20.88 2.25
C ARG A 286 3.15 19.85 1.24
N ILE A 287 3.34 18.55 1.50
CA ILE A 287 2.79 17.48 0.68
C ILE A 287 1.26 17.47 0.78
N VAL A 288 0.72 17.49 2.00
CA VAL A 288 -0.73 17.45 2.24
C VAL A 288 -1.42 18.71 1.68
N ASP A 289 -0.86 19.90 1.88
CA ASP A 289 -1.38 21.17 1.33
C ASP A 289 -1.36 21.20 -0.20
N LEU A 290 -0.37 20.55 -0.83
CA LEU A 290 -0.26 20.44 -2.28
C LEU A 290 -1.35 19.57 -2.88
N ILE A 291 -1.58 18.40 -2.27
CA ILE A 291 -2.50 17.36 -2.79
C ILE A 291 -3.93 17.65 -2.36
N TYR A 292 -4.13 18.08 -1.12
CA TYR A 292 -5.43 18.35 -0.48
C TYR A 292 -6.37 17.14 -0.55
N PRO A 293 -5.99 15.98 0.00
CA PRO A 293 -6.74 14.74 -0.15
C PRO A 293 -8.04 14.73 0.67
N ASP A 294 -8.99 13.85 0.30
CA ASP A 294 -10.18 13.54 1.11
C ASP A 294 -9.80 12.75 2.36
N TYR A 295 -8.80 11.85 2.23
CA TYR A 295 -8.34 10.91 3.26
C TYR A 295 -6.83 11.06 3.47
N LEU A 296 -6.42 11.35 4.71
CA LEU A 296 -5.03 11.34 5.14
C LEU A 296 -4.85 10.20 6.13
N VAL A 297 -4.06 9.21 5.76
CA VAL A 297 -3.78 8.04 6.60
C VAL A 297 -2.35 8.12 7.11
N HIS A 298 -2.18 8.17 8.43
CA HIS A 298 -0.88 7.97 9.05
C HIS A 298 -0.56 6.47 8.99
N GLU A 299 0.30 6.09 8.06
CA GLU A 299 0.62 4.70 7.83
C GLU A 299 2.00 4.35 8.38
N PHE A 300 2.01 3.54 9.43
CA PHE A 300 3.25 3.16 10.09
C PHE A 300 3.34 1.64 10.26
N ILE A 301 4.55 1.11 10.32
CA ILE A 301 4.84 -0.22 10.85
C ILE A 301 5.11 -0.05 12.35
N GLN A 302 4.14 -0.44 13.18
CA GLN A 302 4.18 -0.24 14.62
C GLN A 302 4.66 -1.51 15.35
N ARG A 303 5.53 -1.34 16.33
CA ARG A 303 6.04 -2.45 17.16
C ARG A 303 5.32 -2.59 18.49
N SER A 304 4.74 -1.51 18.99
CA SER A 304 4.02 -1.45 20.25
C SER A 304 3.08 -0.24 20.29
N ARG A 305 2.20 -0.21 21.26
CA ARG A 305 1.32 0.94 21.52
C ARG A 305 2.10 2.25 21.70
N THR A 306 3.20 2.23 22.45
CA THR A 306 4.05 3.42 22.69
C THR A 306 4.70 3.89 21.40
N ASP A 307 5.28 2.99 20.61
CA ASP A 307 5.89 3.30 19.31
C ASP A 307 4.86 3.94 18.35
N TRP A 308 3.64 3.40 18.33
CA TRP A 308 2.55 3.96 17.52
C TRP A 308 2.17 5.39 17.94
N GLU A 309 2.03 5.61 19.26
CA GLU A 309 1.72 6.92 19.83
C GLU A 309 2.83 7.95 19.53
N GLU A 310 4.10 7.57 19.67
CA GLU A 310 5.24 8.43 19.41
C GLU A 310 5.34 8.82 17.93
N LYS A 311 5.18 7.86 17.01
CA LYS A 311 5.18 8.11 15.57
C LYS A 311 4.04 9.04 15.15
N LEU A 312 2.83 8.79 15.64
CA LEU A 312 1.68 9.63 15.35
C LEU A 312 1.86 11.06 15.86
N GLN A 313 2.31 11.23 17.11
CA GLN A 313 2.58 12.56 17.68
C GLN A 313 3.62 13.31 16.86
N THR A 314 4.73 12.66 16.52
CA THR A 314 5.80 13.25 15.70
C THR A 314 5.25 13.75 14.36
N GLN A 315 4.46 12.95 13.67
CA GLN A 315 3.93 13.34 12.36
C GLN A 315 2.82 14.39 12.46
N GLN A 316 1.98 14.35 13.49
CA GLN A 316 1.01 15.41 13.74
C GLN A 316 1.68 16.74 14.09
N GLU A 317 2.81 16.73 14.79
CA GLU A 317 3.62 17.94 15.04
C GLU A 317 4.20 18.48 13.73
N ALA A 318 4.75 17.61 12.86
CA ALA A 318 5.26 17.99 11.54
C ALA A 318 4.17 18.64 10.65
N LEU A 319 2.93 18.14 10.74
CA LEU A 319 1.79 18.71 10.01
C LEU A 319 1.36 20.08 10.55
N ARG A 320 1.56 20.36 11.84
CA ARG A 320 1.18 21.64 12.48
C ARG A 320 2.26 22.70 12.37
N ASN A 321 3.54 22.32 12.17
CA ASN A 321 4.66 23.26 12.12
C ASN A 321 4.46 24.27 10.98
N THR A 322 4.26 25.53 11.33
CA THR A 322 4.32 26.64 10.40
C THR A 322 5.76 27.10 10.29
N ILE A 323 6.24 27.30 9.06
CA ILE A 323 7.52 28.00 8.85
C ILE A 323 7.42 29.34 9.57
N SER A 324 8.23 29.52 10.61
CA SER A 324 8.41 30.81 11.28
C SER A 324 9.30 31.71 10.43
#